data_da8a8b32677ad6f3d5b408d266777325
#
_entry.id   da8a8b32677ad6f3d5b408d266777325
#
_cell.length_a   1.000
_cell.length_b   1.000
_cell.length_c   1.000
_cell.angle_alpha   90.00
_cell.angle_beta   90.00
_cell.angle_gamma   90.00
#
_symmetry.space_group_name_H-M   'P 1'
#
loop_
_entity.id
_entity.type
_entity.pdbx_description
1 polymer ?
#
loop_
_entity_poly.entity_id
_entity_poly.type
_entity_poly.pdbx_seq_one_letter_code
_entity_poly.pdbx_strand_id
1 'polypeptide(L)'
;TSVHAQIETLESLGLNVQFRDDGDADLVELELEAGRPVMVGWYHHGDLSLGHPPMCGGMGCGHWSVINGYYGKNSADPGWIMQDPRGEPDMIKGGHKNPHLGRNVRVPQRELKPRWEAEGMGTGWVILVDNE
;
A
#
# COMPACT_ATOMS: atom_id res chain seq x y z
N THR A 1 -9.53 1.41 -8.06
CA THR A 1 -10.24 0.12 -7.87
C THR A 1 -10.88 0.09 -6.49
N SER A 2 -12.11 -0.37 -6.41
CA SER A 2 -12.84 -0.38 -5.14
C SER A 2 -12.36 -1.51 -4.23
N VAL A 3 -12.50 -1.31 -2.92
CA VAL A 3 -12.24 -2.36 -1.91
C VAL A 3 -13.09 -3.60 -2.20
N HIS A 4 -14.36 -3.40 -2.53
CA HIS A 4 -15.29 -4.50 -2.81
C HIS A 4 -14.81 -5.37 -3.97
N ALA A 5 -14.33 -4.76 -5.05
CA ALA A 5 -13.80 -5.50 -6.20
C ALA A 5 -12.54 -6.28 -5.85
N GLN A 6 -11.66 -5.72 -5.02
CA GLN A 6 -10.47 -6.43 -4.56
C GLN A 6 -10.83 -7.63 -3.71
N ILE A 7 -11.76 -7.47 -2.79
CA ILE A 7 -12.22 -8.56 -1.92
C ILE A 7 -12.85 -9.68 -2.76
N GLU A 8 -13.74 -9.35 -3.68
CA GLU A 8 -14.37 -10.34 -4.55
C GLU A 8 -13.34 -11.14 -5.35
N THR A 9 -12.34 -10.46 -5.91
CA THR A 9 -11.30 -11.11 -6.69
C THR A 9 -10.51 -12.09 -5.83
N LEU A 10 -10.08 -11.67 -4.64
CA LEU A 10 -9.29 -12.52 -3.74
C LEU A 10 -10.09 -13.70 -3.24
N GLU A 11 -11.36 -13.50 -2.90
CA GLU A 11 -12.23 -14.59 -2.46
C GLU A 11 -12.49 -15.59 -3.58
N SER A 12 -12.58 -15.12 -4.83
CA SER A 12 -12.74 -16.01 -5.98
C SER A 12 -11.54 -16.93 -6.20
N LEU A 13 -10.37 -16.53 -5.69
CA LEU A 13 -9.15 -17.34 -5.71
C LEU A 13 -9.04 -18.27 -4.49
N GLY A 14 -10.04 -18.33 -3.66
CA GLY A 14 -10.06 -19.20 -2.49
C GLY A 14 -9.41 -18.61 -1.25
N LEU A 15 -9.12 -17.31 -1.25
CA LEU A 15 -8.50 -16.64 -0.12
C LEU A 15 -9.56 -16.09 0.83
N ASN A 16 -9.31 -16.20 2.12
CA ASN A 16 -10.08 -15.49 3.14
C ASN A 16 -9.39 -14.17 3.41
N VAL A 17 -10.12 -13.08 3.24
CA VAL A 17 -9.54 -11.74 3.37
C VAL A 17 -10.42 -10.86 4.25
N GLN A 18 -9.78 -9.89 4.90
CA GLN A 18 -10.45 -8.92 5.75
C GLN A 18 -9.97 -7.51 5.39
N PHE A 19 -10.91 -6.62 5.09
CA PHE A 19 -10.61 -5.20 4.95
C PHE A 19 -10.60 -4.52 6.31
N ARG A 20 -9.60 -3.64 6.52
CA ARG A 20 -9.53 -2.77 7.69
C ARG A 20 -9.09 -1.38 7.25
N ASP A 21 -9.58 -0.36 7.94
CA ASP A 21 -9.25 1.05 7.71
C ASP A 21 -8.44 1.66 8.87
N ASP A 22 -7.86 0.81 9.70
CA ASP A 22 -7.08 1.21 10.87
C ASP A 22 -5.64 0.72 10.79
N GLY A 23 -5.10 0.58 9.56
CA GLY A 23 -3.74 0.10 9.36
C GLY A 23 -2.68 1.12 9.74
N ASP A 24 -1.56 0.60 10.23
CA ASP A 24 -0.35 1.35 10.54
C ASP A 24 0.88 0.46 10.29
N ALA A 25 2.05 1.02 10.51
CA ALA A 25 3.30 0.29 10.29
C ALA A 25 3.41 -0.96 11.18
N ASP A 26 2.92 -0.89 12.42
CA ASP A 26 2.99 -2.02 13.35
C ASP A 26 2.13 -3.18 12.85
N LEU A 27 0.96 -2.90 12.31
CA LEU A 27 0.10 -3.95 11.74
C LEU A 27 0.78 -4.63 10.55
N VAL A 28 1.37 -3.86 9.65
CA VAL A 28 2.08 -4.40 8.49
C VAL A 28 3.24 -5.29 8.95
N GLU A 29 4.04 -4.82 9.90
CA GLU A 29 5.15 -5.61 10.45
C GLU A 29 4.66 -6.92 11.04
N LEU A 30 3.59 -6.88 11.83
CA LEU A 30 3.04 -8.06 12.47
C LEU A 30 2.64 -9.12 11.43
N GLU A 31 1.98 -8.69 10.36
CA GLU A 31 1.57 -9.60 9.29
C GLU A 31 2.75 -10.17 8.52
N LEU A 32 3.75 -9.34 8.21
CA LEU A 32 4.94 -9.80 7.51
C LEU A 32 5.74 -10.80 8.35
N GLU A 33 5.86 -10.58 9.65
CA GLU A 33 6.52 -11.52 10.56
C GLU A 33 5.80 -12.86 10.63
N ALA A 34 4.49 -12.85 10.44
CA ALA A 34 3.69 -14.08 10.38
C ALA A 34 3.71 -14.74 8.99
N GLY A 35 4.45 -14.19 8.05
CA GLY A 35 4.57 -14.73 6.70
C GLY A 35 3.40 -14.39 5.78
N ARG A 36 2.61 -13.38 6.12
CA ARG A 36 1.45 -12.98 5.33
C ARG A 36 1.69 -11.65 4.64
N PRO A 37 1.36 -11.55 3.33
CA PRO A 37 1.42 -10.27 2.63
C PRO A 37 0.26 -9.36 3.07
N VAL A 38 0.43 -8.05 2.85
CA VAL A 38 -0.59 -7.05 3.15
C VAL A 38 -0.86 -6.24 1.90
N MET A 39 -2.12 -6.14 1.48
CA MET A 39 -2.48 -5.17 0.45
C MET A 39 -2.74 -3.82 1.11
N VAL A 40 -2.19 -2.77 0.54
CA VAL A 40 -2.37 -1.41 1.05
C VAL A 40 -3.05 -0.54 -0.01
N GLY A 41 -4.03 0.22 0.43
CA GLY A 41 -4.72 1.19 -0.42
C GLY A 41 -4.20 2.58 -0.14
N TRP A 42 -3.72 3.28 -1.18
CA TRP A 42 -3.10 4.58 -1.01
C TRP A 42 -3.57 5.59 -2.07
N TYR A 43 -3.52 6.86 -1.71
CA TYR A 43 -3.93 7.96 -2.58
C TYR A 43 -2.79 8.24 -3.56
N HIS A 44 -3.01 7.93 -4.84
CA HIS A 44 -1.96 7.98 -5.86
C HIS A 44 -1.94 9.26 -6.70
N HIS A 45 -2.81 10.21 -6.40
CA HIS A 45 -2.80 11.54 -7.02
C HIS A 45 -2.20 12.59 -6.09
N GLY A 46 -1.89 13.74 -6.66
CA GLY A 46 -1.29 14.84 -5.92
C GLY A 46 0.23 14.80 -5.95
N ASP A 47 0.83 15.87 -6.47
CA ASP A 47 2.29 16.00 -6.54
C ASP A 47 2.78 16.71 -5.28
N LEU A 48 3.39 15.94 -4.37
CA LEU A 48 3.88 16.47 -3.09
C LEU A 48 5.04 17.45 -3.29
N SER A 49 5.81 17.31 -4.38
CA SER A 49 6.91 18.23 -4.69
C SER A 49 6.40 19.64 -5.05
N LEU A 50 5.16 19.73 -5.49
CA LEU A 50 4.50 21.01 -5.79
C LEU A 50 3.62 21.50 -4.63
N GLY A 51 3.66 20.83 -3.48
CA GLY A 51 2.84 21.19 -2.33
C GLY A 51 1.40 20.71 -2.39
N HIS A 52 1.06 19.84 -3.35
CA HIS A 52 -0.28 19.26 -3.41
C HIS A 52 -0.42 18.18 -2.35
N PRO A 53 -1.58 18.07 -1.67
CA PRO A 53 -1.80 16.97 -0.75
C PRO A 53 -2.02 15.65 -1.51
N PRO A 54 -1.84 14.50 -0.83
CA PRO A 54 -2.29 13.23 -1.41
C PRO A 54 -3.78 13.31 -1.71
N MET A 55 -4.17 12.90 -2.91
CA MET A 55 -5.54 13.02 -3.38
C MET A 55 -6.06 11.73 -3.96
N CYS A 56 -7.34 11.55 -3.76
CA CYS A 56 -8.13 10.50 -4.38
C CYS A 56 -8.47 10.90 -5.82
N GLY A 57 -8.20 10.06 -6.77
CA GLY A 57 -8.38 10.36 -8.18
C GLY A 57 -9.73 9.94 -8.74
N GLY A 58 -10.81 10.68 -8.49
CA GLY A 58 -12.11 10.42 -9.10
C GLY A 58 -12.74 9.09 -8.70
N MET A 59 -13.47 8.46 -9.63
CA MET A 59 -14.10 7.16 -9.37
C MET A 59 -13.04 6.06 -9.22
N GLY A 60 -13.18 5.22 -8.22
CA GLY A 60 -12.17 4.24 -7.90
C GLY A 60 -11.00 4.83 -7.13
N CYS A 61 -11.33 5.64 -6.18
CA CYS A 61 -10.44 6.32 -5.25
C CYS A 61 -9.38 5.39 -4.69
N GLY A 62 -8.12 5.80 -4.84
CA GLY A 62 -7.00 5.04 -4.34
C GLY A 62 -6.49 3.98 -5.31
N HIS A 63 -5.31 3.49 -5.01
CA HIS A 63 -4.65 2.43 -5.74
C HIS A 63 -4.23 1.35 -4.74
N TRP A 64 -4.19 0.10 -5.17
CA TRP A 64 -3.84 -1.02 -4.31
C TRP A 64 -2.52 -1.64 -4.74
N SER A 65 -1.63 -1.83 -3.78
CA SER A 65 -0.35 -2.52 -3.97
C SER A 65 -0.18 -3.57 -2.88
N VAL A 66 0.73 -4.53 -3.11
CA VAL A 66 1.00 -5.59 -2.13
C VAL A 66 2.34 -5.32 -1.47
N ILE A 67 2.38 -5.35 -0.14
CA ILE A 67 3.62 -5.35 0.61
C ILE A 67 3.89 -6.78 1.05
N ASN A 68 5.06 -7.33 0.68
CA ASN A 68 5.43 -8.70 1.04
C ASN A 68 6.83 -8.82 1.64
N GLY A 69 7.44 -7.72 2.01
CA GLY A 69 8.73 -7.72 2.67
C GLY A 69 9.05 -6.37 3.27
N TYR A 70 10.17 -6.31 3.96
CA TYR A 70 10.67 -5.07 4.55
C TYR A 70 12.20 -5.02 4.42
N TYR A 71 12.74 -3.82 4.51
CA TYR A 71 14.19 -3.61 4.53
C TYR A 71 14.51 -2.51 5.54
N GLY A 72 15.75 -2.50 6.01
CA GLY A 72 16.21 -1.45 6.92
C GLY A 72 15.45 -1.39 8.24
N LYS A 73 14.87 -2.50 8.68
CA LYS A 73 14.24 -2.58 10.01
C LYS A 73 15.30 -2.24 11.06
N ASN A 74 14.97 -1.36 11.98
CA ASN A 74 15.88 -0.83 12.99
C ASN A 74 16.92 0.17 12.43
N SER A 75 16.78 0.59 11.18
CA SER A 75 17.59 1.68 10.63
C SER A 75 16.86 3.02 10.78
N ALA A 76 17.55 4.10 10.42
CA ALA A 76 16.93 5.44 10.45
C ALA A 76 15.89 5.64 9.35
N ASP A 77 15.91 4.83 8.29
CA ASP A 77 14.98 4.94 7.17
C ASP A 77 14.45 3.57 6.76
N PRO A 78 13.57 2.98 7.55
CA PRO A 78 13.00 1.67 7.24
C PRO A 78 12.02 1.77 6.06
N GLY A 79 11.88 0.67 5.34
CA GLY A 79 10.96 0.61 4.22
C GLY A 79 10.36 -0.76 4.00
N TRP A 80 9.52 -0.82 3.00
CA TRP A 80 8.82 -2.05 2.62
C TRP A 80 9.16 -2.44 1.20
N ILE A 81 9.04 -3.74 0.92
CA ILE A 81 9.14 -4.28 -0.43
C ILE A 81 7.72 -4.38 -0.98
N MET A 82 7.48 -3.67 -2.07
CA MET A 82 6.15 -3.54 -2.67
C MET A 82 6.11 -4.19 -4.04
N GLN A 83 5.00 -4.87 -4.31
CA GLN A 83 4.68 -5.40 -5.64
C GLN A 83 3.50 -4.59 -6.18
N ASP A 84 3.67 -4.04 -7.37
CA ASP A 84 2.64 -3.19 -7.98
C ASP A 84 2.46 -3.55 -9.45
N PRO A 85 1.27 -3.99 -9.86
CA PRO A 85 1.04 -4.42 -11.24
C PRO A 85 1.09 -3.29 -12.27
N ARG A 86 0.94 -2.03 -11.82
CA ARG A 86 1.01 -0.87 -12.71
C ARG A 86 2.42 -0.34 -12.93
N GLY A 87 3.40 -0.84 -12.18
CA GLY A 87 4.77 -0.40 -12.31
C GLY A 87 5.31 0.22 -11.03
N GLU A 88 6.44 0.87 -11.16
CA GLU A 88 7.11 1.49 -10.02
C GLU A 88 6.33 2.71 -9.53
N PRO A 89 5.81 2.71 -8.28
CA PRO A 89 5.07 3.86 -7.76
C PRO A 89 5.98 5.07 -7.61
N ASP A 90 5.43 6.24 -7.84
CA ASP A 90 6.06 7.52 -7.53
C ASP A 90 5.36 8.15 -6.33
N MET A 91 5.95 7.99 -5.16
CA MET A 91 5.33 8.49 -3.93
C MET A 91 5.42 10.01 -3.78
N ILE A 92 6.31 10.65 -4.53
CA ILE A 92 6.49 12.10 -4.46
C ILE A 92 5.58 12.80 -5.45
N LYS A 93 5.66 12.45 -6.74
CA LYS A 93 4.86 13.09 -7.78
C LYS A 93 3.45 12.51 -7.92
N GLY A 94 3.25 11.33 -7.39
CA GLY A 94 2.02 10.57 -7.57
C GLY A 94 2.06 9.71 -8.83
N GLY A 95 1.15 8.73 -8.88
CA GLY A 95 1.10 7.80 -10.00
C GLY A 95 2.28 6.85 -10.04
N HIS A 96 2.67 6.47 -11.25
CA HIS A 96 3.73 5.51 -11.50
C HIS A 96 4.75 6.09 -12.50
N LYS A 97 6.03 5.83 -12.27
CA LYS A 97 7.11 6.41 -13.08
C LYS A 97 7.74 5.43 -14.06
N ASN A 98 7.60 4.11 -13.83
CA ASN A 98 8.13 3.12 -14.75
C ASN A 98 7.23 1.89 -14.77
N PRO A 99 6.46 1.66 -15.88
CA PRO A 99 5.47 0.58 -15.92
C PRO A 99 6.08 -0.83 -15.88
N HIS A 100 7.37 -0.98 -16.12
CA HIS A 100 8.02 -2.30 -16.14
C HIS A 100 8.75 -2.64 -14.85
N LEU A 101 8.81 -1.73 -13.87
CA LEU A 101 9.61 -1.88 -12.65
C LEU A 101 8.75 -1.95 -11.38
N GLY A 102 7.60 -2.61 -11.46
CA GLY A 102 6.69 -2.79 -10.33
C GLY A 102 6.99 -3.99 -9.43
N ARG A 103 8.07 -4.71 -9.69
CA ARG A 103 8.45 -5.88 -8.89
C ARG A 103 9.53 -5.51 -7.89
N ASN A 104 9.32 -5.93 -6.64
CA ASN A 104 10.29 -5.74 -5.54
C ASN A 104 10.73 -4.29 -5.38
N VAL A 105 9.76 -3.38 -5.45
CA VAL A 105 10.03 -1.95 -5.32
C VAL A 105 10.31 -1.63 -3.86
N ARG A 106 11.42 -0.95 -3.60
CA ARG A 106 11.73 -0.46 -2.26
C ARG A 106 11.04 0.87 -2.04
N VAL A 107 10.15 0.91 -1.07
CA VAL A 107 9.39 2.11 -0.73
C VAL A 107 9.67 2.49 0.72
N PRO A 108 10.32 3.63 0.98
CA PRO A 108 10.51 4.07 2.36
C PRO A 108 9.17 4.30 3.04
N GLN A 109 9.06 3.88 4.30
CA GLN A 109 7.82 4.08 5.06
C GLN A 109 7.43 5.55 5.12
N ARG A 110 8.40 6.45 5.26
CA ARG A 110 8.16 7.90 5.33
C ARG A 110 7.52 8.46 4.05
N GLU A 111 7.72 7.81 2.90
CA GLU A 111 7.14 8.25 1.63
C GLU A 111 5.74 7.68 1.39
N LEU A 112 5.49 6.46 1.84
CA LEU A 112 4.17 5.86 1.70
C LEU A 112 3.16 6.42 2.70
N LYS A 113 3.58 6.66 3.94
CA LYS A 113 2.67 7.09 5.01
C LYS A 113 1.76 8.26 4.65
N PRO A 114 2.24 9.35 4.05
CA PRO A 114 1.34 10.47 3.71
C PRO A 114 0.22 10.07 2.76
N ARG A 115 0.46 9.11 1.89
CA ARG A 115 -0.53 8.65 0.91
C ARG A 115 -1.39 7.51 1.42
N TRP A 116 -0.89 6.73 2.33
CA TRP A 116 -1.58 5.58 2.91
C TRP A 116 -2.39 5.96 4.14
N GLU A 117 -1.79 6.72 5.05
CA GLU A 117 -2.46 7.25 6.24
C GLU A 117 -2.96 8.69 5.96
N ALA A 118 -3.51 8.90 4.77
CA ALA A 118 -3.89 10.22 4.31
C ALA A 118 -5.01 10.85 5.14
N GLU A 119 -5.82 10.05 5.82
CA GLU A 119 -6.91 10.54 6.68
C GLU A 119 -6.49 10.68 8.13
N GLY A 120 -5.22 10.44 8.44
CA GLY A 120 -4.67 10.56 9.78
C GLY A 120 -3.81 9.37 10.16
N MET A 121 -3.08 9.52 11.25
CA MET A 121 -2.23 8.45 11.77
C MET A 121 -3.08 7.22 12.13
N GLY A 122 -2.65 6.04 11.70
CA GLY A 122 -3.34 4.78 12.00
C GLY A 122 -4.63 4.59 11.21
N THR A 123 -4.80 5.28 10.07
CA THR A 123 -6.00 5.14 9.22
C THR A 123 -5.70 4.47 7.89
N GLY A 124 -4.61 3.74 7.79
CA GLY A 124 -4.24 3.07 6.55
C GLY A 124 -5.26 2.00 6.15
N TRP A 125 -5.59 1.98 4.86
CA TRP A 125 -6.46 0.93 4.31
C TRP A 125 -5.63 -0.30 4.01
N VAL A 126 -6.07 -1.44 4.54
CA VAL A 126 -5.41 -2.72 4.32
C VAL A 126 -6.42 -3.80 3.99
N ILE A 127 -5.98 -4.76 3.19
CA ILE A 127 -6.68 -6.05 3.05
C ILE A 127 -5.70 -7.10 3.57
N LEU A 128 -6.11 -7.79 4.61
CA LEU A 128 -5.31 -8.83 5.26
C LEU A 128 -5.74 -10.19 4.74
N VAL A 129 -4.77 -11.07 4.55
CA VAL A 129 -5.01 -12.46 4.13
C VAL A 129 -4.99 -13.34 5.38
N ASP A 130 -6.07 -14.12 5.54
CA ASP A 130 -6.16 -15.09 6.61
C ASP A 130 -5.72 -16.45 6.08
N ASN A 131 -4.78 -17.09 6.78
CA ASN A 131 -4.17 -18.36 6.38
C ASN A 131 -4.81 -19.58 7.05
N GLU A 132 -6.00 -19.43 7.56
CA GLU A 132 -6.69 -20.61 8.12
C GLU A 132 -7.21 -21.55 7.06
#